data_121fc7db5d61301134fd46c25907c58f
#
_entry.id   121fc7db5d61301134fd46c25907c58f
#
_cell.length_a   1.000
_cell.length_b   1.000
_cell.length_c   1.000
_cell.angle_alpha   90.00
_cell.angle_beta   90.00
_cell.angle_gamma   90.00
#
_symmetry.space_group_name_H-M   'P 1'
#
loop_
_entity.id
_entity.type
_entity.pdbx_description
1 polymer ?
#
loop_
_entity_poly.entity_id
_entity_poly.type
_entity_poly.pdbx_seq_one_letter_code
_entity_poly.pdbx_strand_id
1 'polypeptide(L)'
;MPKILIVEDEPQLARFVQLELEHEEYETVISGDGREGLTLAEGGGFDLILLDIMLPGLNGLEVLRRLRKAENHTPVIMLTARDSVMDKVSGLDMGADDYITKPFAIEELLARIRVTLRQHKPAEKEKYEGGNLTFGELSMDTARHTVTCGGKLLELTVKEFGLLQALLENVSIVLTREQLLERVWGYDYFGETNVVDVYIRYLRSKLE
;
A
#
# COMPACT_ATOMS: atom_id res chain seq x y z
N MET A 1 -14.31 11.88 -8.12
CA MET A 1 -13.11 12.34 -7.41
C MET A 1 -12.71 11.26 -6.42
N PRO A 2 -11.43 10.89 -6.30
CA PRO A 2 -11.04 9.93 -5.28
C PRO A 2 -11.23 10.52 -3.87
N LYS A 3 -11.64 9.66 -2.93
CA LYS A 3 -11.94 10.05 -1.56
C LYS A 3 -10.91 9.47 -0.59
N ILE A 4 -10.28 10.32 0.20
CA ILE A 4 -9.17 9.98 1.08
C ILE A 4 -9.57 10.18 2.54
N LEU A 5 -9.38 9.15 3.37
CA LEU A 5 -9.49 9.26 4.82
C LEU A 5 -8.13 9.61 5.39
N ILE A 6 -8.08 10.67 6.20
CA ILE A 6 -6.89 11.12 6.93
C ILE A 6 -7.11 10.79 8.42
N VAL A 7 -6.35 9.85 8.96
CA VAL A 7 -6.39 9.51 10.39
C VAL A 7 -5.10 10.00 11.04
N GLU A 8 -5.18 11.15 11.67
CA GLU A 8 -4.04 11.93 12.19
C GLU A 8 -4.49 12.73 13.39
N ASP A 9 -3.83 12.59 14.53
CA ASP A 9 -4.22 13.22 15.79
C ASP A 9 -3.67 14.65 15.96
N GLU A 10 -2.67 15.04 15.16
CA GLU A 10 -2.16 16.41 15.14
C GLU A 10 -3.03 17.30 14.24
N PRO A 11 -3.89 18.21 14.81
CA PRO A 11 -4.89 18.92 14.00
C PRO A 11 -4.27 19.84 12.93
N GLN A 12 -3.07 20.38 13.19
CA GLN A 12 -2.39 21.28 12.26
C GLN A 12 -1.89 20.50 11.05
N LEU A 13 -1.29 19.31 11.26
CA LEU A 13 -0.81 18.45 10.19
C LEU A 13 -1.99 17.89 9.39
N ALA A 14 -3.02 17.38 10.06
CA ALA A 14 -4.24 16.87 9.42
C ALA A 14 -4.88 17.93 8.52
N ARG A 15 -5.02 19.16 9.03
CA ARG A 15 -5.60 20.28 8.27
C ARG A 15 -4.72 20.71 7.10
N PHE A 16 -3.40 20.75 7.28
CA PHE A 16 -2.45 21.06 6.21
C PHE A 16 -2.56 20.04 5.08
N VAL A 17 -2.48 18.76 5.40
CA VAL A 17 -2.62 17.65 4.42
C VAL A 17 -3.97 17.72 3.73
N GLN A 18 -5.05 17.99 4.46
CA GLN A 18 -6.38 18.16 3.90
C GLN A 18 -6.42 19.24 2.82
N LEU A 19 -5.92 20.44 3.13
CA LEU A 19 -5.95 21.57 2.19
C LEU A 19 -5.17 21.28 0.90
N GLU A 20 -4.02 20.63 1.02
CA GLU A 20 -3.21 20.26 -0.13
C GLU A 20 -3.91 19.18 -0.99
N LEU A 21 -4.57 18.22 -0.36
CA LEU A 21 -5.35 17.20 -1.07
C LEU A 21 -6.60 17.79 -1.74
N GLU A 22 -7.30 18.69 -1.08
CA GLU A 22 -8.45 19.40 -1.66
C GLU A 22 -8.02 20.28 -2.86
N HIS A 23 -6.80 20.89 -2.82
CA HIS A 23 -6.23 21.60 -3.94
C HIS A 23 -5.95 20.70 -5.16
N GLU A 24 -5.57 19.46 -4.92
CA GLU A 24 -5.36 18.40 -5.93
C GLU A 24 -6.68 17.68 -6.32
N GLU A 25 -7.83 18.27 -5.99
CA GLU A 25 -9.17 17.76 -6.33
C GLU A 25 -9.52 16.39 -5.72
N TYR A 26 -8.98 16.08 -4.51
CA TYR A 26 -9.41 14.93 -3.73
C TYR A 26 -10.51 15.31 -2.73
N GLU A 27 -11.49 14.41 -2.52
CA GLU A 27 -12.39 14.52 -1.37
C GLU A 27 -11.69 13.99 -0.13
N THR A 28 -11.84 14.68 1.00
CA THR A 28 -11.15 14.30 2.24
C THR A 28 -12.09 14.20 3.42
N VAL A 29 -11.79 13.27 4.31
CA VAL A 29 -12.39 13.15 5.64
C VAL A 29 -11.27 13.02 6.65
N ILE A 30 -11.34 13.75 7.76
CA ILE A 30 -10.35 13.70 8.85
C ILE A 30 -10.96 12.98 10.06
N SER A 31 -10.14 12.16 10.71
CA SER A 31 -10.37 11.64 12.06
C SER A 31 -9.10 11.82 12.89
N GLY A 32 -9.22 12.30 14.12
CA GLY A 32 -8.12 12.46 15.07
C GLY A 32 -7.96 11.27 16.05
N ASP A 33 -8.73 10.21 15.89
CA ASP A 33 -8.75 9.05 16.79
C ASP A 33 -8.77 7.75 15.99
N GLY A 34 -7.98 6.76 16.42
CA GLY A 34 -7.86 5.51 15.69
C GLY A 34 -9.13 4.64 15.69
N ARG A 35 -9.99 4.73 16.71
CA ARG A 35 -11.25 4.00 16.74
C ARG A 35 -12.27 4.60 15.79
N GLU A 36 -12.39 5.94 15.80
CA GLU A 36 -13.21 6.65 14.84
C GLU A 36 -12.73 6.39 13.40
N GLY A 37 -11.41 6.49 13.17
CA GLY A 37 -10.79 6.19 11.88
C GLY A 37 -11.11 4.78 11.39
N LEU A 38 -11.03 3.78 12.27
CA LEU A 38 -11.42 2.39 11.95
C LEU A 38 -12.89 2.30 11.57
N THR A 39 -13.79 2.91 12.36
CA THR A 39 -15.24 2.88 12.09
C THR A 39 -15.58 3.53 10.74
N LEU A 40 -14.95 4.65 10.41
CA LEU A 40 -15.11 5.32 9.12
C LEU A 40 -14.59 4.44 7.97
N ALA A 41 -13.42 3.85 8.12
CA ALA A 41 -12.82 2.98 7.12
C ALA A 41 -13.64 1.70 6.87
N GLU A 42 -14.19 1.08 7.91
CA GLU A 42 -15.10 -0.07 7.82
C GLU A 42 -16.43 0.29 7.15
N GLY A 43 -16.88 1.53 7.31
CA GLY A 43 -18.06 2.04 6.59
C GLY A 43 -17.85 2.13 5.07
N GLY A 44 -16.62 2.07 4.60
CA GLY A 44 -16.25 2.04 3.19
C GLY A 44 -16.36 3.39 2.47
N GLY A 45 -16.17 3.34 1.15
CA GLY A 45 -16.29 4.53 0.28
C GLY A 45 -15.04 5.40 0.23
N PHE A 46 -13.90 4.91 0.71
CA PHE A 46 -12.61 5.55 0.56
C PHE A 46 -11.74 4.81 -0.47
N ASP A 47 -11.04 5.58 -1.29
CA ASP A 47 -10.09 5.08 -2.28
C ASP A 47 -8.68 4.92 -1.70
N LEU A 48 -8.39 5.62 -0.59
CA LEU A 48 -7.12 5.58 0.12
C LEU A 48 -7.30 6.01 1.58
N ILE A 49 -6.46 5.47 2.46
CA ILE A 49 -6.36 5.87 3.86
C ILE A 49 -4.92 6.34 4.14
N LEU A 50 -4.77 7.55 4.65
CA LEU A 50 -3.55 8.02 5.30
C LEU A 50 -3.69 7.75 6.79
N LEU A 51 -2.78 6.99 7.39
CA LEU A 51 -2.94 6.46 8.74
C LEU A 51 -1.69 6.70 9.58
N ASP A 52 -1.79 7.58 10.57
CA ASP A 52 -0.72 7.71 11.56
C ASP A 52 -0.62 6.45 12.44
N ILE A 53 0.59 6.09 12.80
CA ILE A 53 0.86 5.02 13.75
C ILE A 53 0.50 5.45 15.18
N MET A 54 0.86 6.67 15.55
CA MET A 54 0.79 7.16 16.93
C MET A 54 -0.55 7.83 17.24
N LEU A 55 -1.65 7.10 17.13
CA LEU A 55 -3.00 7.62 17.37
C LEU A 55 -3.49 7.36 18.80
N PRO A 56 -4.30 8.27 19.37
CA PRO A 56 -5.04 7.98 20.58
C PRO A 56 -6.12 6.92 20.37
N GLY A 57 -6.55 6.30 21.45
CA GLY A 57 -7.63 5.31 21.45
C GLY A 57 -7.23 3.97 20.86
N LEU A 58 -6.85 3.92 19.59
CA LEU A 58 -6.37 2.74 18.89
C LEU A 58 -5.20 3.12 18.00
N ASN A 59 -4.02 2.53 18.20
CA ASN A 59 -2.87 2.84 17.36
C ASN A 59 -3.08 2.41 15.89
N GLY A 60 -2.39 3.08 14.95
CA GLY A 60 -2.60 2.87 13.52
C GLY A 60 -2.25 1.46 13.04
N LEU A 61 -1.27 0.79 13.64
CA LEU A 61 -0.94 -0.60 13.28
C LEU A 61 -2.10 -1.55 13.63
N GLU A 62 -2.73 -1.34 14.78
CA GLU A 62 -3.90 -2.14 15.18
C GLU A 62 -5.13 -1.80 14.33
N VAL A 63 -5.31 -0.53 13.90
CA VAL A 63 -6.33 -0.13 12.92
C VAL A 63 -6.12 -0.92 11.62
N LEU A 64 -4.92 -0.88 11.06
CA LEU A 64 -4.57 -1.60 9.83
C LEU A 64 -4.82 -3.11 9.96
N ARG A 65 -4.36 -3.72 11.07
CA ARG A 65 -4.56 -5.15 11.33
C ARG A 65 -6.05 -5.52 11.32
N ARG A 66 -6.90 -4.71 11.95
CA ARG A 66 -8.37 -4.95 12.00
C ARG A 66 -9.01 -4.78 10.64
N LEU A 67 -8.62 -3.76 9.88
CA LEU A 67 -9.09 -3.57 8.50
C LEU A 67 -8.80 -4.78 7.64
N ARG A 68 -7.57 -5.29 7.66
CA ARG A 68 -7.18 -6.47 6.87
C ARG A 68 -7.89 -7.74 7.35
N LYS A 69 -8.09 -7.90 8.66
CA LYS A 69 -8.89 -9.01 9.22
C LYS A 69 -10.38 -8.95 8.80
N ALA A 70 -10.91 -7.75 8.57
CA ALA A 70 -12.26 -7.54 8.06
C ALA A 70 -12.33 -7.60 6.51
N GLU A 71 -11.28 -8.11 5.84
CA GLU A 71 -11.17 -8.19 4.38
C GLU A 71 -11.32 -6.81 3.68
N ASN A 72 -11.05 -5.73 4.39
CA ASN A 72 -10.99 -4.40 3.82
C ASN A 72 -9.61 -4.20 3.17
N HIS A 73 -9.60 -4.11 1.83
CA HIS A 73 -8.41 -3.96 1.01
C HIS A 73 -8.17 -2.52 0.54
N THR A 74 -8.87 -1.54 1.13
CA THR A 74 -8.60 -0.13 0.85
C THR A 74 -7.11 0.14 1.06
N PRO A 75 -6.43 0.77 0.08
CA PRO A 75 -5.01 1.08 0.19
C PRO A 75 -4.72 1.96 1.40
N VAL A 76 -3.64 1.66 2.10
CA VAL A 76 -3.21 2.39 3.30
C VAL A 76 -1.77 2.85 3.14
N ILE A 77 -1.54 4.16 3.24
CA ILE A 77 -0.21 4.75 3.43
C ILE A 77 -0.03 5.08 4.91
N MET A 78 0.97 4.45 5.55
CA MET A 78 1.27 4.70 6.95
C MET A 78 2.10 5.97 7.12
N LEU A 79 1.71 6.83 8.06
CA LEU A 79 2.51 7.97 8.51
C LEU A 79 3.28 7.55 9.77
N THR A 80 4.60 7.71 9.80
CA THR A 80 5.45 7.20 10.88
C THR A 80 6.52 8.18 11.31
N ALA A 81 6.87 8.20 12.61
CA ALA A 81 8.01 8.96 13.10
C ALA A 81 9.35 8.33 12.63
N ARG A 82 10.38 9.14 12.49
CA ARG A 82 11.68 8.82 11.86
C ARG A 82 12.45 7.66 12.53
N ASP A 83 12.19 7.37 13.79
CA ASP A 83 13.04 6.48 14.61
C ASP A 83 12.54 5.04 14.71
N SER A 84 11.46 4.67 14.03
CA SER A 84 10.86 3.34 14.17
C SER A 84 11.05 2.49 12.91
N VAL A 85 12.25 1.98 12.69
CA VAL A 85 12.49 0.91 11.69
C VAL A 85 11.58 -0.29 11.99
N MET A 86 11.34 -0.58 13.30
CA MET A 86 10.41 -1.62 13.75
C MET A 86 8.96 -1.35 13.33
N ASP A 87 8.50 -0.09 13.39
CA ASP A 87 7.13 0.25 13.02
C ASP A 87 6.91 0.21 11.50
N LYS A 88 7.93 0.57 10.72
CA LYS A 88 7.92 0.43 9.25
C LYS A 88 7.79 -1.04 8.84
N VAL A 89 8.61 -1.90 9.41
CA VAL A 89 8.59 -3.34 9.17
C VAL A 89 7.24 -3.93 9.61
N SER A 90 6.77 -3.58 10.82
CA SER A 90 5.48 -4.06 11.34
C SER A 90 4.29 -3.59 10.50
N GLY A 91 4.30 -2.34 10.01
CA GLY A 91 3.23 -1.80 9.15
C GLY A 91 3.14 -2.53 7.80
N LEU A 92 4.29 -2.80 7.19
CA LEU A 92 4.37 -3.56 5.95
C LEU A 92 3.98 -5.04 6.17
N ASP A 93 4.41 -5.66 7.28
CA ASP A 93 3.99 -7.02 7.70
C ASP A 93 2.47 -7.14 7.84
N MET A 94 1.80 -6.06 8.23
CA MET A 94 0.35 -6.02 8.44
C MET A 94 -0.44 -5.65 7.17
N GLY A 95 0.23 -5.46 6.02
CA GLY A 95 -0.43 -5.22 4.73
C GLY A 95 -0.68 -3.74 4.41
N ALA A 96 0.17 -2.83 4.88
CA ALA A 96 0.23 -1.47 4.37
C ALA A 96 0.74 -1.46 2.91
N ASP A 97 0.24 -0.53 2.11
CA ASP A 97 0.65 -0.40 0.71
C ASP A 97 1.90 0.46 0.54
N ASP A 98 2.08 1.43 1.42
CA ASP A 98 3.28 2.26 1.48
C ASP A 98 3.42 2.89 2.88
N TYR A 99 4.55 3.57 3.12
CA TYR A 99 4.79 4.37 4.32
C TYR A 99 5.54 5.66 3.98
N ILE A 100 5.35 6.68 4.81
CA ILE A 100 6.11 7.93 4.73
C ILE A 100 6.53 8.36 6.13
N THR A 101 7.78 8.84 6.26
CA THR A 101 8.31 9.26 7.56
C THR A 101 8.09 10.74 7.81
N LYS A 102 7.56 11.07 8.98
CA LYS A 102 7.45 12.45 9.48
C LYS A 102 8.82 12.98 9.97
N PRO A 103 9.18 14.22 9.68
CA PRO A 103 8.50 15.14 8.78
C PRO A 103 8.71 14.79 7.31
N PHE A 104 7.71 14.98 6.47
CA PHE A 104 7.74 14.72 5.03
C PHE A 104 7.49 15.98 4.23
N ALA A 105 7.98 16.02 2.99
CA ALA A 105 7.57 17.01 2.02
C ALA A 105 6.19 16.68 1.45
N ILE A 106 5.35 17.69 1.25
CA ILE A 106 3.98 17.49 0.73
C ILE A 106 4.02 16.89 -0.69
N GLU A 107 4.98 17.29 -1.49
CA GLU A 107 5.19 16.75 -2.84
C GLU A 107 5.47 15.26 -2.83
N GLU A 108 6.21 14.77 -1.82
CA GLU A 108 6.45 13.34 -1.63
C GLU A 108 5.16 12.60 -1.30
N LEU A 109 4.36 13.12 -0.36
CA LEU A 109 3.08 12.53 0.01
C LEU A 109 2.14 12.47 -1.20
N LEU A 110 2.00 13.56 -1.96
CA LEU A 110 1.17 13.63 -3.15
C LEU A 110 1.63 12.65 -4.24
N ALA A 111 2.94 12.51 -4.46
CA ALA A 111 3.48 11.54 -5.40
C ALA A 111 3.13 10.10 -5.01
N ARG A 112 3.26 9.72 -3.72
CA ARG A 112 2.90 8.40 -3.20
C ARG A 112 1.40 8.12 -3.33
N ILE A 113 0.55 9.10 -3.03
CA ILE A 113 -0.90 9.00 -3.20
C ILE A 113 -1.26 8.72 -4.66
N ARG A 114 -0.70 9.50 -5.61
CA ARG A 114 -0.95 9.28 -7.04
C ARG A 114 -0.55 7.88 -7.51
N VAL A 115 0.61 7.39 -7.08
CA VAL A 115 1.10 6.05 -7.39
C VAL A 115 0.15 4.99 -6.84
N THR A 116 -0.20 5.09 -5.55
CA THR A 116 -1.07 4.13 -4.87
C THR A 116 -2.46 4.08 -5.51
N LEU A 117 -3.08 5.23 -5.76
CA LEU A 117 -4.41 5.31 -6.39
C LEU A 117 -4.41 4.77 -7.84
N ARG A 118 -3.35 5.01 -8.61
CA ARG A 118 -3.22 4.49 -9.98
C ARG A 118 -3.20 2.96 -10.01
N GLN A 119 -2.54 2.34 -9.04
CA GLN A 119 -2.43 0.88 -8.95
C GLN A 119 -3.73 0.20 -8.51
N HIS A 120 -4.60 0.94 -7.80
CA HIS A 120 -5.89 0.45 -7.30
C HIS A 120 -7.09 0.84 -8.18
N LYS A 121 -6.91 1.66 -9.22
CA LYS A 121 -7.98 1.84 -10.19
C LYS A 121 -8.20 0.51 -10.90
N PRO A 122 -9.45 -0.01 -10.95
CA PRO A 122 -9.75 -1.09 -11.87
C PRO A 122 -9.31 -0.58 -13.25
N ALA A 123 -8.36 -1.27 -13.86
CA ALA A 123 -7.86 -0.92 -15.17
C ALA A 123 -9.08 -0.70 -16.07
N GLU A 124 -9.33 0.55 -16.51
CA GLU A 124 -10.06 0.74 -17.75
C GLU A 124 -9.36 -0.18 -18.74
N LYS A 125 -10.13 -1.11 -19.28
CA LYS A 125 -9.67 -2.20 -20.13
C LYS A 125 -8.88 -1.67 -21.33
N GLU A 126 -7.65 -1.22 -21.10
CA GLU A 126 -6.65 -1.42 -22.10
C GLU A 126 -6.47 -2.93 -22.19
N LYS A 127 -6.71 -3.47 -23.39
CA LYS A 127 -6.53 -4.88 -23.71
C LYS A 127 -5.07 -5.28 -23.44
N TYR A 128 -4.73 -5.49 -22.18
CA TYR A 128 -3.65 -6.39 -21.85
C TYR A 128 -4.23 -7.78 -22.11
N GLU A 129 -3.71 -8.46 -23.09
CA GLU A 129 -3.83 -9.91 -23.18
C GLU A 129 -3.23 -10.46 -21.89
N GLY A 130 -4.08 -10.63 -20.88
CA GLY A 130 -3.69 -11.12 -19.56
C GLY A 130 -3.11 -12.52 -19.74
N GLY A 131 -1.78 -12.59 -19.68
CA GLY A 131 -1.08 -13.87 -19.71
C GLY A 131 -1.11 -14.52 -18.34
N ASN A 132 -1.40 -15.81 -18.28
CA ASN A 132 -1.07 -16.61 -17.11
C ASN A 132 0.45 -16.73 -17.02
N LEU A 133 1.04 -16.16 -15.97
CA LEU A 133 2.45 -16.35 -15.65
C LEU A 133 2.58 -17.59 -14.77
N THR A 134 3.43 -18.55 -15.16
CA THR A 134 3.62 -19.78 -14.40
C THR A 134 5.09 -20.04 -14.14
N PHE A 135 5.42 -20.49 -12.94
CA PHE A 135 6.76 -20.93 -12.56
C PHE A 135 6.68 -22.03 -11.48
N GLY A 136 7.08 -23.25 -11.81
CA GLY A 136 6.91 -24.40 -10.91
C GLY A 136 5.44 -24.62 -10.55
N GLU A 137 5.12 -24.59 -9.27
CA GLU A 137 3.75 -24.72 -8.76
C GLU A 137 2.98 -23.39 -8.68
N LEU A 138 3.66 -22.26 -8.99
CA LEU A 138 3.05 -20.95 -9.02
C LEU A 138 2.29 -20.72 -10.32
N SER A 139 1.08 -20.19 -10.21
CA SER A 139 0.28 -19.69 -11.33
C SER A 139 -0.33 -18.33 -10.95
N MET A 140 -0.08 -17.31 -11.76
CA MET A 140 -0.57 -15.96 -11.57
C MET A 140 -1.43 -15.55 -12.76
N ASP A 141 -2.70 -15.26 -12.51
CA ASP A 141 -3.61 -14.62 -13.48
C ASP A 141 -3.57 -13.12 -13.27
N THR A 142 -2.87 -12.43 -14.17
CA THR A 142 -2.69 -10.97 -14.07
C THR A 142 -3.97 -10.19 -14.35
N ALA A 143 -4.91 -10.78 -15.12
CA ALA A 143 -6.20 -10.15 -15.44
C ALA A 143 -7.18 -10.22 -14.25
N ARG A 144 -7.15 -11.32 -13.50
CA ARG A 144 -8.01 -11.54 -12.33
C ARG A 144 -7.37 -11.13 -11.02
N HIS A 145 -6.10 -10.73 -11.04
CA HIS A 145 -5.30 -10.44 -9.83
C HIS A 145 -5.30 -11.60 -8.83
N THR A 146 -5.17 -12.84 -9.32
CA THR A 146 -5.15 -14.03 -8.48
C THR A 146 -3.85 -14.80 -8.64
N VAL A 147 -3.34 -15.32 -7.53
CA VAL A 147 -2.15 -16.18 -7.49
C VAL A 147 -2.47 -17.46 -6.78
N THR A 148 -2.02 -18.59 -7.34
CA THR A 148 -2.10 -19.89 -6.69
C THR A 148 -0.72 -20.53 -6.61
N CYS A 149 -0.47 -21.27 -5.54
CA CYS A 149 0.72 -22.11 -5.37
C CYS A 149 0.28 -23.52 -4.97
N GLY A 150 0.69 -24.52 -5.73
CA GLY A 150 0.22 -25.90 -5.50
C GLY A 150 -1.32 -26.06 -5.54
N GLY A 151 -2.02 -25.21 -6.31
CA GLY A 151 -3.48 -25.18 -6.40
C GLY A 151 -4.19 -24.46 -5.25
N LYS A 152 -3.47 -23.92 -4.25
CA LYS A 152 -4.03 -23.10 -3.17
C LYS A 152 -3.94 -21.62 -3.53
N LEU A 153 -5.04 -20.89 -3.32
CA LEU A 153 -5.09 -19.43 -3.50
C LEU A 153 -4.17 -18.77 -2.47
N LEU A 154 -3.34 -17.83 -2.95
CA LEU A 154 -2.49 -16.98 -2.11
C LEU A 154 -3.10 -15.59 -2.01
N GLU A 155 -3.25 -15.11 -0.79
CA GLU A 155 -3.67 -13.75 -0.52
C GLU A 155 -2.44 -12.84 -0.50
N LEU A 156 -2.32 -12.02 -1.55
CA LEU A 156 -1.24 -11.06 -1.71
C LEU A 156 -1.78 -9.63 -1.64
N THR A 157 -1.03 -8.74 -1.00
CA THR A 157 -1.27 -7.31 -1.13
C THR A 157 -0.92 -6.85 -2.54
N VAL A 158 -1.35 -5.66 -2.94
CA VAL A 158 -1.09 -5.11 -4.28
C VAL A 158 0.40 -5.03 -4.58
N LYS A 159 1.22 -4.64 -3.59
CA LYS A 159 2.69 -4.56 -3.75
C LYS A 159 3.35 -5.93 -3.82
N GLU A 160 2.90 -6.88 -3.03
CA GLU A 160 3.36 -8.28 -3.12
C GLU A 160 3.01 -8.88 -4.48
N PHE A 161 1.78 -8.63 -4.95
CA PHE A 161 1.34 -9.07 -6.28
C PHE A 161 2.21 -8.46 -7.37
N GLY A 162 2.40 -7.12 -7.36
CA GLY A 162 3.23 -6.41 -8.34
C GLY A 162 4.69 -6.88 -8.32
N LEU A 163 5.24 -7.13 -7.13
CA LEU A 163 6.61 -7.64 -6.99
C LEU A 163 6.74 -9.06 -7.52
N LEU A 164 5.80 -9.94 -7.20
CA LEU A 164 5.77 -11.31 -7.73
C LEU A 164 5.60 -11.31 -9.25
N GLN A 165 4.73 -10.46 -9.79
CA GLN A 165 4.56 -10.28 -11.24
C GLN A 165 5.87 -9.85 -11.90
N ALA A 166 6.54 -8.82 -11.37
CA ALA A 166 7.82 -8.34 -11.90
C ALA A 166 8.89 -9.45 -11.92
N LEU A 167 8.91 -10.32 -10.92
CA LEU A 167 9.83 -11.46 -10.86
C LEU A 167 9.43 -12.55 -11.87
N LEU A 168 8.16 -12.88 -11.99
CA LEU A 168 7.67 -13.92 -12.93
C LEU A 168 7.80 -13.50 -14.40
N GLU A 169 7.66 -12.22 -14.71
CA GLU A 169 7.91 -11.69 -16.06
C GLU A 169 9.40 -11.70 -16.44
N ASN A 170 10.30 -11.81 -15.46
CA ASN A 170 11.75 -11.76 -15.65
C ASN A 170 12.46 -13.00 -15.08
N VAL A 171 11.86 -14.17 -15.26
CA VAL A 171 12.47 -15.44 -14.82
C VAL A 171 13.89 -15.60 -15.43
N SER A 172 14.83 -16.00 -14.60
CA SER A 172 16.27 -16.15 -14.96
C SER A 172 17.02 -14.84 -15.27
N ILE A 173 16.39 -13.69 -15.02
CA ILE A 173 17.03 -12.37 -15.13
C ILE A 173 17.27 -11.82 -13.72
N VAL A 174 18.49 -11.34 -13.48
CA VAL A 174 18.79 -10.63 -12.22
C VAL A 174 18.24 -9.22 -12.31
N LEU A 175 17.30 -8.88 -11.43
CA LEU A 175 16.77 -7.53 -11.27
C LEU A 175 17.44 -6.85 -10.09
N THR A 176 17.85 -5.58 -10.27
CA THR A 176 18.36 -4.76 -9.16
C THR A 176 17.20 -4.26 -8.29
N ARG A 177 17.51 -3.80 -7.05
CA ARG A 177 16.52 -3.18 -6.17
C ARG A 177 15.85 -1.96 -6.82
N GLU A 178 16.66 -1.14 -7.50
CA GLU A 178 16.19 0.05 -8.19
C GLU A 178 15.21 -0.32 -9.32
N GLN A 179 15.50 -1.35 -10.09
CA GLN A 179 14.61 -1.83 -11.15
C GLN A 179 13.28 -2.37 -10.59
N LEU A 180 13.32 -3.08 -9.45
CA LEU A 180 12.11 -3.54 -8.79
C LEU A 180 11.31 -2.40 -8.19
N LEU A 181 11.98 -1.41 -7.57
CA LEU A 181 11.34 -0.21 -7.06
C LEU A 181 10.61 0.54 -8.16
N GLU A 182 11.29 0.81 -9.26
CA GLU A 182 10.72 1.52 -10.39
C GLU A 182 9.48 0.83 -10.96
N ARG A 183 9.53 -0.50 -11.09
CA ARG A 183 8.42 -1.29 -11.65
C ARG A 183 7.22 -1.39 -10.72
N VAL A 184 7.45 -1.53 -9.40
CA VAL A 184 6.41 -1.83 -8.42
C VAL A 184 5.94 -0.57 -7.68
N TRP A 185 6.82 0.40 -7.44
CA TRP A 185 6.52 1.65 -6.74
C TRP A 185 6.51 2.87 -7.67
N GLY A 186 7.13 2.78 -8.84
CA GLY A 186 7.18 3.83 -9.87
C GLY A 186 8.43 4.69 -9.80
N TYR A 187 8.68 5.47 -10.87
CA TYR A 187 9.85 6.35 -11.01
C TYR A 187 9.94 7.44 -9.93
N ASP A 188 8.78 7.86 -9.40
CA ASP A 188 8.69 8.93 -8.40
C ASP A 188 8.80 8.41 -6.95
N TYR A 189 9.28 7.18 -6.76
CA TYR A 189 9.46 6.63 -5.43
C TYR A 189 10.75 7.16 -4.79
N PHE A 190 10.62 8.04 -3.78
CA PHE A 190 11.73 8.63 -3.02
C PHE A 190 12.06 7.89 -1.71
N GLY A 191 11.52 6.68 -1.51
CA GLY A 191 11.78 5.89 -0.32
C GLY A 191 13.10 5.10 -0.37
N GLU A 192 13.44 4.48 0.77
CA GLU A 192 14.65 3.65 0.87
C GLU A 192 14.50 2.35 0.05
N THR A 193 15.58 1.92 -0.59
CA THR A 193 15.61 0.71 -1.45
C THR A 193 15.43 -0.59 -0.67
N ASN A 194 15.60 -0.56 0.67
CA ASN A 194 15.42 -1.71 1.55
C ASN A 194 13.96 -2.21 1.64
N VAL A 195 12.98 -1.40 1.21
CA VAL A 195 11.57 -1.82 1.13
C VAL A 195 11.42 -3.08 0.26
N VAL A 196 12.18 -3.20 -0.82
CA VAL A 196 12.17 -4.39 -1.68
C VAL A 196 12.53 -5.66 -0.89
N ASP A 197 13.55 -5.60 -0.04
CA ASP A 197 13.99 -6.75 0.77
C ASP A 197 12.91 -7.20 1.75
N VAL A 198 12.14 -6.26 2.30
CA VAL A 198 11.01 -6.54 3.18
C VAL A 198 9.92 -7.30 2.43
N TYR A 199 9.49 -6.80 1.27
CA TYR A 199 8.45 -7.46 0.47
C TYR A 199 8.91 -8.81 -0.11
N ILE A 200 10.18 -8.98 -0.46
CA ILE A 200 10.76 -10.28 -0.82
C ILE A 200 10.64 -11.28 0.34
N ARG A 201 10.87 -10.84 1.58
CA ARG A 201 10.71 -11.69 2.77
C ARG A 201 9.26 -12.14 2.93
N TYR A 202 8.29 -11.23 2.74
CA TYR A 202 6.87 -11.56 2.85
C TYR A 202 6.43 -12.55 1.78
N LEU A 203 6.83 -12.31 0.53
CA LEU A 203 6.56 -13.27 -0.54
C LEU A 203 7.13 -14.65 -0.21
N ARG A 204 8.37 -14.73 0.27
CA ARG A 204 8.97 -16.02 0.66
C ARG A 204 8.14 -16.72 1.73
N SER A 205 7.73 -16.01 2.80
CA SER A 205 6.94 -16.61 3.88
C SER A 205 5.54 -17.06 3.47
N LYS A 206 5.02 -16.56 2.35
CA LYS A 206 3.72 -16.97 1.80
C LYS A 206 3.84 -18.10 0.76
N LEU A 207 5.03 -18.28 0.17
CA LEU A 207 5.32 -19.27 -0.85
C LEU A 207 5.92 -20.57 -0.29
N GLU A 208 6.51 -20.52 0.92
CA GLU A 208 7.04 -21.65 1.68
C GLU A 208 5.95 -22.30 2.56
#